data_3e5345d6b05433bc810d0bebff8e41e8
#
_entry.id   3e5345d6b05433bc810d0bebff8e41e8
#
_cell.length_a   1.000
_cell.length_b   1.000
_cell.length_c   1.000
_cell.angle_alpha   90.00
_cell.angle_beta   90.00
_cell.angle_gamma   90.00
#
_symmetry.space_group_name_H-M   'P 1'
#
loop_
_entity.id
_entity.type
_entity.pdbx_description
1 polymer ?
#
loop_
_entity_poly.entity_id
_entity_poly.type
_entity_poly.pdbx_seq_one_letter_code
_entity_poly.pdbx_strand_id
1 'polypeptide(L)'
;MPWTKYSPACVASFESDNGGATAPGVTGDTVTLVYRRQNTASQAAISALAGEAVPNDDEYIADLQTYAALFNQQYELYGRTVEVVPFQGQSDYLQEDLGNNQSLARADAATARELDAFIDITFPSAGSLFYSAALFEEGIIAYGFPLNPDSYYEQNAPYAINWWISGTAWAKWAANVVCQRMAGMPAVFAGDPGLHDKQRVFGLVGVEFPTWLEVADDIKARLSAQCGVDVAAFVTYAENLGTMQQDASSAVARMRDAGVTTVICFCDPLMPIFITQQASDQDYRPEWIFQNQYDAIDQQADQSQFAHAIAPGPPLRAAEQTEAYAAYKLVDPEGEPKSIYFQAAYATMLHAFGALQSAGPDLNPSTYLRGVFSLPPSLPGGDLGDWRFGPGSFTPVASTGVVWWNTDKPSQNGRPGGWVDCEDGVSFPLDDRASWGSGQLRCFR
;
A
#
# COMPACT_ATOMS: atom_id res chain seq x y z
N MET A 1 -8.32 7.90 22.16
CA MET A 1 -7.37 9.02 22.30
C MET A 1 -7.92 10.22 21.58
N PRO A 2 -7.84 11.44 22.12
CA PRO A 2 -8.50 12.60 21.51
C PRO A 2 -7.84 13.11 20.22
N TRP A 3 -6.63 12.67 19.90
CA TRP A 3 -5.83 13.14 18.77
C TRP A 3 -5.85 12.20 17.56
N THR A 4 -6.40 11.00 17.65
CA THR A 4 -6.52 10.08 16.51
C THR A 4 -7.96 9.62 16.31
N LYS A 5 -8.31 9.37 15.05
CA LYS A 5 -9.64 8.89 14.65
C LYS A 5 -9.72 7.36 14.51
N TYR A 6 -8.61 6.66 14.76
CA TYR A 6 -8.43 5.23 14.44
C TYR A 6 -8.29 4.34 15.69
N SER A 7 -8.14 4.91 16.87
CA SER A 7 -7.89 4.14 18.09
C SER A 7 -9.13 3.42 18.60
N PRO A 8 -8.95 2.24 19.21
CA PRO A 8 -10.00 1.62 20.03
C PRO A 8 -10.36 2.50 21.24
N ALA A 9 -11.46 2.14 21.89
CA ALA A 9 -11.84 2.79 23.14
C ALA A 9 -10.76 2.61 24.21
N CYS A 10 -10.64 3.59 25.13
CA CYS A 10 -9.79 3.43 26.29
C CYS A 10 -10.28 2.27 27.16
N VAL A 11 -9.35 1.48 27.66
CA VAL A 11 -9.58 0.40 28.62
C VAL A 11 -8.99 0.77 29.97
N ALA A 12 -9.44 0.13 31.03
CA ALA A 12 -8.87 0.31 32.37
C ALA A 12 -7.45 -0.26 32.42
N SER A 13 -6.58 0.36 33.23
CA SER A 13 -5.24 -0.16 33.48
C SER A 13 -5.29 -1.60 33.97
N PHE A 14 -4.42 -2.43 33.46
CA PHE A 14 -4.35 -3.85 33.77
C PHE A 14 -3.41 -4.07 34.96
N GLU A 15 -3.89 -4.77 35.99
CA GLU A 15 -3.12 -5.03 37.20
C GLU A 15 -3.01 -6.54 37.53
N SER A 16 -3.43 -7.39 36.58
CA SER A 16 -3.42 -8.85 36.76
C SER A 16 -2.23 -9.52 36.06
N ASP A 17 -2.13 -10.85 36.18
CA ASP A 17 -1.15 -11.64 35.43
C ASP A 17 -1.50 -11.67 33.96
N ASN A 18 -0.53 -11.34 33.11
CA ASN A 18 -0.66 -11.33 31.65
C ASN A 18 -0.29 -12.68 31.00
N GLY A 19 0.00 -13.70 31.79
CA GLY A 19 0.36 -15.04 31.31
C GLY A 19 1.83 -15.20 30.91
N GLY A 20 2.65 -14.17 31.02
CA GLY A 20 4.09 -14.21 30.69
C GLY A 20 4.34 -14.43 29.20
N ALA A 21 5.14 -15.46 28.87
CA ALA A 21 5.49 -15.84 27.50
C ALA A 21 4.35 -16.65 26.86
N THR A 22 3.38 -15.96 26.26
CA THR A 22 2.16 -16.58 25.68
C THR A 22 2.30 -17.01 24.23
N ALA A 23 3.33 -16.50 23.53
CA ALA A 23 3.71 -16.87 22.16
C ALA A 23 5.20 -16.56 21.92
N PRO A 24 5.80 -17.08 20.82
CA PRO A 24 7.08 -16.58 20.34
C PRO A 24 7.04 -15.06 20.14
N GLY A 25 8.08 -14.37 20.61
CA GLY A 25 8.16 -12.92 20.54
C GLY A 25 7.30 -12.14 21.54
N VAL A 26 6.64 -12.86 22.46
CA VAL A 26 5.84 -12.30 23.55
C VAL A 26 6.37 -12.80 24.87
N THR A 27 6.79 -11.89 25.73
CA THR A 27 7.19 -12.18 27.12
C THR A 27 6.20 -11.55 28.11
N GLY A 28 6.49 -11.64 29.40
CA GLY A 28 5.73 -10.89 30.42
C GLY A 28 5.89 -9.37 30.31
N ASP A 29 6.99 -8.90 29.72
CA ASP A 29 7.40 -7.50 29.72
C ASP A 29 7.48 -6.90 28.30
N THR A 30 7.61 -7.73 27.25
CA THR A 30 7.87 -7.23 25.87
C THR A 30 7.02 -7.94 24.82
N VAL A 31 6.79 -7.21 23.71
CA VAL A 31 6.34 -7.72 22.41
C VAL A 31 7.32 -7.23 21.36
N THR A 32 7.97 -8.16 20.67
CA THR A 32 9.02 -7.83 19.69
C THR A 32 8.43 -7.68 18.30
N LEU A 33 8.62 -6.50 17.69
CA LEU A 33 8.37 -6.23 16.30
C LEU A 33 9.71 -6.13 15.58
N VAL A 34 9.88 -6.88 14.48
CA VAL A 34 11.12 -6.83 13.69
C VAL A 34 10.91 -6.07 12.39
N TYR A 35 12.01 -5.48 11.89
CA TYR A 35 12.07 -4.82 10.60
C TYR A 35 13.30 -5.33 9.83
N ARG A 36 13.06 -5.97 8.67
CA ARG A 36 14.12 -6.40 7.76
C ARG A 36 14.57 -5.23 6.89
N ARG A 37 15.83 -4.80 7.04
CA ARG A 37 16.45 -3.80 6.17
C ARG A 37 16.65 -4.38 4.78
N GLN A 38 16.55 -3.54 3.77
CA GLN A 38 16.86 -3.94 2.41
C GLN A 38 18.31 -4.42 2.28
N ASN A 39 18.52 -5.43 1.43
CA ASN A 39 19.85 -5.79 0.98
C ASN A 39 20.49 -4.62 0.23
N THR A 40 21.79 -4.38 0.46
CA THR A 40 22.51 -3.25 -0.14
C THR A 40 22.51 -3.27 -1.67
N ALA A 41 22.46 -4.44 -2.28
CA ALA A 41 22.40 -4.58 -3.75
C ALA A 41 21.03 -4.14 -4.28
N SER A 42 19.92 -4.59 -3.66
CA SER A 42 18.57 -4.15 -4.01
C SER A 42 18.43 -2.64 -3.83
N GLN A 43 18.88 -2.13 -2.69
CA GLN A 43 18.84 -0.69 -2.40
C GLN A 43 19.60 0.13 -3.46
N ALA A 44 20.80 -0.32 -3.85
CA ALA A 44 21.58 0.37 -4.88
C ALA A 44 20.89 0.34 -6.26
N ALA A 45 20.29 -0.80 -6.64
CA ALA A 45 19.58 -0.94 -7.91
C ALA A 45 18.35 -0.02 -7.98
N ILE A 46 17.54 0.01 -6.92
CA ILE A 46 16.35 0.86 -6.86
C ILE A 46 16.75 2.34 -6.76
N SER A 47 17.78 2.68 -5.96
CA SER A 47 18.29 4.06 -5.86
C SER A 47 18.81 4.59 -7.19
N ALA A 48 19.37 3.75 -8.03
CA ALA A 48 19.80 4.14 -9.37
C ALA A 48 18.62 4.53 -10.29
N LEU A 49 17.45 3.94 -10.08
CA LEU A 49 16.22 4.22 -10.84
C LEU A 49 15.40 5.36 -10.23
N ALA A 50 15.17 5.30 -8.93
CA ALA A 50 14.23 6.15 -8.21
C ALA A 50 14.92 7.29 -7.42
N GLY A 51 16.25 7.34 -7.39
CA GLY A 51 17.00 8.40 -6.71
C GLY A 51 16.67 8.47 -5.21
N GLU A 52 16.37 9.68 -4.71
CA GLU A 52 15.98 9.91 -3.32
C GLU A 52 14.60 9.38 -2.93
N ALA A 53 13.88 8.78 -3.89
CA ALA A 53 12.57 8.20 -3.66
C ALA A 53 12.61 6.85 -2.94
N VAL A 54 13.80 6.27 -2.79
CA VAL A 54 13.99 5.01 -2.05
C VAL A 54 13.84 5.29 -0.56
N PRO A 55 13.02 4.49 0.16
CA PRO A 55 12.98 4.59 1.61
C PRO A 55 14.39 4.44 2.19
N ASN A 56 14.83 5.40 3.00
CA ASN A 56 16.00 5.22 3.85
C ASN A 56 15.55 4.41 5.07
N ASP A 57 16.00 3.17 5.16
CA ASP A 57 15.62 2.27 6.24
C ASP A 57 15.91 2.85 7.63
N ASP A 58 17.06 3.54 7.82
CA ASP A 58 17.41 4.15 9.10
C ASP A 58 16.45 5.26 9.51
N GLU A 59 16.05 6.10 8.56
CA GLU A 59 15.05 7.15 8.79
C GLU A 59 13.66 6.57 9.08
N TYR A 60 13.25 5.58 8.32
CA TYR A 60 11.95 4.93 8.52
C TYR A 60 11.88 4.19 9.87
N ILE A 61 12.95 3.46 10.23
CA ILE A 61 13.06 2.79 11.54
C ILE A 61 13.01 3.81 12.68
N ALA A 62 13.68 4.96 12.54
CA ALA A 62 13.63 6.01 13.54
C ALA A 62 12.20 6.54 13.76
N ASP A 63 11.43 6.71 12.70
CA ASP A 63 10.02 7.10 12.78
C ASP A 63 9.17 5.99 13.43
N LEU A 64 9.35 4.71 13.05
CA LEU A 64 8.70 3.57 13.71
C LEU A 64 8.96 3.54 15.22
N GLN A 65 10.21 3.74 15.63
CA GLN A 65 10.61 3.76 17.04
C GLN A 65 10.02 4.97 17.78
N THR A 66 9.93 6.12 17.12
CA THR A 66 9.28 7.31 17.69
C THR A 66 7.80 7.07 17.96
N TYR A 67 7.07 6.50 16.99
CA TYR A 67 5.66 6.14 17.20
C TYR A 67 5.49 5.03 18.22
N ALA A 68 6.37 4.02 18.24
CA ALA A 68 6.35 2.99 19.28
C ALA A 68 6.51 3.59 20.68
N ALA A 69 7.41 4.56 20.86
CA ALA A 69 7.60 5.25 22.13
C ALA A 69 6.35 6.01 22.59
N LEU A 70 5.65 6.68 21.67
CA LEU A 70 4.36 7.34 21.96
C LEU A 70 3.30 6.31 22.36
N PHE A 71 3.14 5.26 21.56
CA PHE A 71 2.04 4.32 21.73
C PHE A 71 2.24 3.40 22.93
N ASN A 72 3.48 3.08 23.32
CA ASN A 72 3.79 2.42 24.58
C ASN A 72 3.27 3.20 25.81
N GLN A 73 3.11 4.52 25.70
CA GLN A 73 2.55 5.36 26.78
C GLN A 73 1.03 5.52 26.70
N GLN A 74 0.44 5.27 25.53
CA GLN A 74 -0.94 5.60 25.24
C GLN A 74 -1.89 4.40 25.19
N TYR A 75 -1.37 3.21 24.83
CA TYR A 75 -2.14 1.98 24.73
C TYR A 75 -1.94 1.09 25.97
N GLU A 76 -2.99 0.39 26.39
CA GLU A 76 -2.87 -0.66 27.39
C GLU A 76 -2.32 -1.93 26.72
N LEU A 77 -1.11 -2.29 27.11
CA LEU A 77 -0.40 -3.46 26.59
C LEU A 77 -0.25 -4.58 27.65
N TYR A 78 -1.04 -4.52 28.70
CA TYR A 78 -1.14 -5.55 29.73
C TYR A 78 0.19 -5.80 30.44
N GLY A 79 0.92 -4.73 30.77
CA GLY A 79 2.23 -4.78 31.44
C GLY A 79 3.40 -5.01 30.50
N ARG A 80 3.19 -5.03 29.18
CA ARG A 80 4.24 -5.18 28.15
C ARG A 80 4.59 -3.86 27.51
N THR A 81 5.77 -3.83 26.88
CA THR A 81 6.19 -2.77 25.96
C THR A 81 6.50 -3.36 24.60
N VAL A 82 6.20 -2.62 23.53
CA VAL A 82 6.59 -2.98 22.17
C VAL A 82 8.00 -2.48 21.90
N GLU A 83 8.85 -3.38 21.40
CA GLU A 83 10.20 -3.11 20.95
C GLU A 83 10.30 -3.29 19.44
N VAL A 84 10.91 -2.31 18.73
CA VAL A 84 11.19 -2.38 17.29
C VAL A 84 12.65 -2.75 17.09
N VAL A 85 12.90 -3.96 16.59
CA VAL A 85 14.22 -4.54 16.42
C VAL A 85 14.55 -4.67 14.92
N PRO A 86 15.36 -3.78 14.34
CA PRO A 86 15.78 -3.91 12.97
C PRO A 86 16.89 -4.92 12.81
N PHE A 87 16.93 -5.61 11.66
CA PHE A 87 18.03 -6.48 11.28
C PHE A 87 18.37 -6.33 9.79
N GLN A 88 19.60 -6.70 9.41
CA GLN A 88 20.04 -6.62 8.03
C GLN A 88 19.58 -7.86 7.25
N GLY A 89 18.74 -7.67 6.22
CA GLY A 89 18.39 -8.73 5.29
C GLY A 89 19.58 -9.16 4.43
N GLN A 90 19.69 -10.46 4.21
CA GLN A 90 20.68 -11.07 3.32
C GLN A 90 20.13 -11.19 1.90
N SER A 91 18.83 -11.39 1.78
CA SER A 91 18.15 -11.63 0.53
C SER A 91 17.82 -10.34 -0.21
N ASP A 92 17.79 -10.44 -1.53
CA ASP A 92 17.28 -9.40 -2.43
C ASP A 92 15.81 -9.70 -2.73
N TYR A 93 14.88 -8.87 -2.23
CA TYR A 93 13.45 -9.10 -2.37
C TYR A 93 12.99 -9.12 -3.84
N LEU A 94 13.61 -8.33 -4.73
CA LEU A 94 13.32 -8.36 -6.17
C LEU A 94 13.68 -9.72 -6.81
N GLN A 95 14.70 -10.40 -6.27
CA GLN A 95 15.08 -11.73 -6.72
C GLN A 95 14.20 -12.82 -6.09
N GLU A 96 13.69 -12.61 -4.88
CA GLU A 96 12.77 -13.53 -4.22
C GLU A 96 11.51 -13.74 -5.06
N ASP A 97 10.91 -12.66 -5.55
CA ASP A 97 9.68 -12.71 -6.34
C ASP A 97 9.88 -13.28 -7.75
N LEU A 98 11.12 -13.27 -8.25
CA LEU A 98 11.52 -14.01 -9.45
C LEU A 98 11.83 -15.49 -9.21
N GLY A 99 11.65 -15.98 -7.98
CA GLY A 99 11.93 -17.36 -7.61
C GLY A 99 13.41 -17.64 -7.28
N ASN A 100 14.26 -16.61 -7.28
CA ASN A 100 15.64 -16.67 -6.84
C ASN A 100 15.76 -16.36 -5.35
N ASN A 101 16.91 -16.59 -4.75
CA ASN A 101 17.20 -16.21 -3.36
C ASN A 101 16.24 -16.75 -2.27
N GLN A 102 15.36 -17.69 -2.58
CA GLN A 102 14.39 -18.24 -1.62
C GLN A 102 15.03 -18.81 -0.35
N SER A 103 16.22 -19.38 -0.47
CA SER A 103 16.98 -19.89 0.68
C SER A 103 17.46 -18.76 1.60
N LEU A 104 17.79 -17.60 1.03
CA LEU A 104 18.18 -16.42 1.81
C LEU A 104 16.96 -15.77 2.48
N ALA A 105 15.81 -15.73 1.79
CA ALA A 105 14.56 -15.27 2.40
C ALA A 105 14.17 -16.12 3.62
N ARG A 106 14.32 -17.46 3.53
CA ARG A 106 14.14 -18.34 4.70
C ARG A 106 15.17 -18.09 5.80
N ALA A 107 16.43 -17.82 5.44
CA ALA A 107 17.45 -17.47 6.43
C ALA A 107 17.13 -16.15 7.14
N ASP A 108 16.58 -15.17 6.41
CA ASP A 108 16.12 -13.91 7.00
C ASP A 108 14.91 -14.14 7.94
N ALA A 109 13.95 -14.98 7.56
CA ALA A 109 12.84 -15.37 8.44
C ALA A 109 13.31 -16.14 9.70
N ALA A 110 14.30 -17.02 9.55
CA ALA A 110 14.93 -17.68 10.70
C ALA A 110 15.65 -16.66 11.60
N THR A 111 16.30 -15.64 11.02
CA THR A 111 16.90 -14.53 11.81
C THR A 111 15.82 -13.77 12.57
N ALA A 112 14.68 -13.45 11.95
CA ALA A 112 13.55 -12.83 12.64
C ALA A 112 13.08 -13.72 13.83
N ARG A 113 13.06 -15.04 13.63
CA ARG A 113 12.72 -16.00 14.69
C ARG A 113 13.75 -16.03 15.83
N GLU A 114 15.05 -15.97 15.52
CA GLU A 114 16.13 -15.88 16.50
C GLU A 114 16.11 -14.57 17.29
N LEU A 115 15.56 -13.51 16.71
CA LEU A 115 15.32 -12.22 17.38
C LEU A 115 14.02 -12.22 18.19
N ASP A 116 13.38 -13.38 18.37
CA ASP A 116 12.10 -13.51 19.06
C ASP A 116 11.00 -12.60 18.49
N ALA A 117 10.86 -12.55 17.17
CA ALA A 117 9.82 -11.75 16.53
C ALA A 117 8.42 -12.31 16.79
N PHE A 118 7.49 -11.45 17.17
CA PHE A 118 6.06 -11.72 17.17
C PHE A 118 5.41 -11.21 15.86
N ILE A 119 5.81 -10.02 15.42
CA ILE A 119 5.33 -9.40 14.20
C ILE A 119 6.53 -8.91 13.38
N ASP A 120 6.52 -9.15 12.08
CA ASP A 120 7.38 -8.49 11.12
C ASP A 120 6.63 -7.30 10.49
N ILE A 121 7.25 -6.12 10.54
CA ILE A 121 6.68 -4.86 10.04
C ILE A 121 7.49 -4.31 8.86
N THR A 122 8.09 -5.18 8.08
CA THR A 122 9.02 -4.82 6.99
C THR A 122 8.36 -4.03 5.85
N PHE A 123 7.03 -4.12 5.70
CA PHE A 123 6.34 -3.22 4.75
C PHE A 123 6.61 -1.72 5.10
N PRO A 124 6.91 -0.86 4.11
CA PRO A 124 6.79 -1.05 2.65
C PRO A 124 8.11 -1.40 1.93
N SER A 125 9.17 -1.67 2.62
CA SER A 125 10.55 -1.54 2.10
C SER A 125 11.11 -2.81 1.44
N ALA A 126 11.01 -3.96 2.11
CA ALA A 126 11.67 -5.20 1.67
C ALA A 126 10.79 -6.44 1.81
N GLY A 127 9.47 -6.26 1.70
CA GLY A 127 8.51 -7.37 1.74
C GLY A 127 8.44 -8.09 0.40
N SER A 128 8.33 -9.42 0.43
CA SER A 128 8.03 -10.27 -0.72
C SER A 128 7.04 -11.36 -0.32
N LEU A 129 6.42 -12.00 -1.31
CA LEU A 129 5.54 -13.16 -1.06
C LEU A 129 6.32 -14.33 -0.46
N PHE A 130 7.58 -14.55 -0.89
CA PHE A 130 8.42 -15.61 -0.36
C PHE A 130 8.86 -15.38 1.07
N TYR A 131 9.28 -14.16 1.37
CA TYR A 131 9.67 -13.81 2.74
C TYR A 131 8.46 -13.90 3.68
N SER A 132 7.31 -13.38 3.27
CA SER A 132 6.07 -13.50 4.05
C SER A 132 5.70 -14.97 4.31
N ALA A 133 5.77 -15.83 3.29
CA ALA A 133 5.51 -17.25 3.47
C ALA A 133 6.50 -17.91 4.44
N ALA A 134 7.79 -17.55 4.37
CA ALA A 134 8.80 -18.06 5.31
C ALA A 134 8.53 -17.58 6.75
N LEU A 135 8.07 -16.34 6.96
CA LEU A 135 7.66 -15.84 8.27
C LEU A 135 6.46 -16.63 8.84
N PHE A 136 5.50 -17.00 7.98
CA PHE A 136 4.35 -17.82 8.41
C PHE A 136 4.78 -19.22 8.85
N GLU A 137 5.76 -19.84 8.17
CA GLU A 137 6.35 -21.11 8.57
C GLU A 137 7.03 -21.01 9.94
N GLU A 138 7.62 -19.87 10.29
CA GLU A 138 8.22 -19.58 11.60
C GLU A 138 7.20 -19.12 12.66
N GLY A 139 5.93 -18.98 12.30
CA GLY A 139 4.85 -18.57 13.22
C GLY A 139 4.85 -17.07 13.53
N ILE A 140 5.43 -16.24 12.65
CA ILE A 140 5.54 -14.79 12.79
C ILE A 140 4.44 -14.13 11.96
N ILE A 141 3.74 -13.17 12.55
CA ILE A 141 2.75 -12.34 11.84
C ILE A 141 3.51 -11.37 10.93
N ALA A 142 3.09 -11.25 9.66
CA ALA A 142 3.71 -10.31 8.73
C ALA A 142 2.73 -9.22 8.29
N TYR A 143 3.17 -7.98 8.44
CA TYR A 143 2.69 -6.81 7.70
C TYR A 143 3.51 -6.74 6.41
N GLY A 144 3.25 -7.68 5.54
CA GLY A 144 4.13 -7.97 4.42
C GLY A 144 3.66 -7.35 3.12
N PHE A 145 3.78 -8.11 2.05
CA PHE A 145 3.54 -7.70 0.68
C PHE A 145 2.09 -7.21 0.46
N PRO A 146 1.89 -5.96 0.00
CA PRO A 146 0.57 -5.35 -0.11
C PRO A 146 -0.20 -5.82 -1.37
N LEU A 147 -1.45 -5.37 -1.50
CA LEU A 147 -2.29 -5.54 -2.69
C LEU A 147 -2.61 -6.99 -3.06
N ASN A 148 -2.39 -7.94 -2.13
CA ASN A 148 -2.88 -9.29 -2.31
C ASN A 148 -4.42 -9.32 -2.21
N PRO A 149 -5.09 -10.27 -2.87
CA PRO A 149 -6.53 -10.44 -2.75
C PRO A 149 -6.92 -10.87 -1.33
N ASP A 150 -8.18 -10.64 -0.96
CA ASP A 150 -8.68 -11.01 0.38
C ASP A 150 -8.51 -12.52 0.65
N SER A 151 -8.62 -13.37 -0.39
CA SER A 151 -8.35 -14.81 -0.35
C SER A 151 -6.95 -15.17 0.17
N TYR A 152 -5.93 -14.38 -0.17
CA TYR A 152 -4.56 -14.58 0.33
C TYR A 152 -4.48 -14.40 1.85
N TYR A 153 -5.11 -13.35 2.37
CA TYR A 153 -5.13 -13.09 3.82
C TYR A 153 -5.94 -14.16 4.56
N GLU A 154 -7.06 -14.59 4.01
CA GLU A 154 -7.88 -15.67 4.58
C GLU A 154 -7.11 -16.99 4.66
N GLN A 155 -6.39 -17.36 3.60
CA GLN A 155 -5.62 -18.61 3.53
C GLN A 155 -4.42 -18.62 4.49
N ASN A 156 -3.82 -17.46 4.76
CA ASN A 156 -2.64 -17.32 5.62
C ASN A 156 -2.98 -16.78 7.02
N ALA A 157 -4.26 -16.76 7.40
CA ALA A 157 -4.65 -16.38 8.75
C ALA A 157 -4.09 -17.39 9.79
N PRO A 158 -3.64 -16.93 10.97
CA PRO A 158 -3.70 -15.57 11.50
C PRO A 158 -2.46 -14.70 11.18
N TYR A 159 -1.60 -15.10 10.25
CA TYR A 159 -0.26 -14.53 10.08
C TYR A 159 -0.18 -13.42 9.05
N ALA A 160 -1.04 -13.40 8.03
CA ALA A 160 -1.05 -12.35 7.02
C ALA A 160 -2.04 -11.24 7.39
N ILE A 161 -1.55 -10.04 7.64
CA ILE A 161 -2.34 -8.86 8.01
C ILE A 161 -1.70 -7.63 7.35
N ASN A 162 -2.51 -6.63 7.01
CA ASN A 162 -2.00 -5.36 6.53
C ASN A 162 -2.97 -4.22 6.91
N TRP A 163 -2.47 -2.99 6.98
CA TRP A 163 -3.28 -1.78 7.11
C TRP A 163 -3.54 -1.10 5.76
N TRP A 164 -2.82 -1.50 4.70
CA TRP A 164 -2.97 -0.96 3.36
C TRP A 164 -4.19 -1.54 2.63
N ILE A 165 -4.52 -0.95 1.48
CA ILE A 165 -5.60 -1.47 0.63
C ILE A 165 -5.28 -2.88 0.12
N SER A 166 -6.25 -3.81 0.16
CA SER A 166 -6.10 -5.12 -0.49
C SER A 166 -6.29 -5.03 -2.00
N GLY A 167 -5.80 -6.03 -2.73
CA GLY A 167 -6.05 -6.15 -4.16
C GLY A 167 -7.54 -6.23 -4.51
N THR A 168 -8.32 -6.95 -3.69
CA THR A 168 -9.79 -6.99 -3.84
C THR A 168 -10.43 -5.62 -3.65
N ALA A 169 -9.99 -4.85 -2.66
CA ALA A 169 -10.47 -3.49 -2.44
C ALA A 169 -10.06 -2.55 -3.59
N TRP A 170 -8.84 -2.71 -4.10
CA TRP A 170 -8.38 -1.98 -5.29
C TRP A 170 -9.21 -2.32 -6.54
N ALA A 171 -9.51 -3.61 -6.76
CA ALA A 171 -10.36 -4.05 -7.88
C ALA A 171 -11.78 -3.46 -7.79
N LYS A 172 -12.36 -3.38 -6.57
CA LYS A 172 -13.63 -2.68 -6.33
C LYS A 172 -13.54 -1.21 -6.69
N TRP A 173 -12.48 -0.53 -6.23
CA TRP A 173 -12.24 0.88 -6.55
C TRP A 173 -12.14 1.10 -8.07
N ALA A 174 -11.29 0.34 -8.75
CA ALA A 174 -11.07 0.47 -10.18
C ALA A 174 -12.39 0.24 -10.97
N ALA A 175 -13.15 -0.79 -10.59
CA ALA A 175 -14.45 -1.05 -11.22
C ALA A 175 -15.47 0.07 -10.97
N ASN A 176 -15.50 0.64 -9.76
CA ASN A 176 -16.39 1.76 -9.44
C ASN A 176 -16.01 3.01 -10.24
N VAL A 177 -14.73 3.37 -10.29
CA VAL A 177 -14.25 4.52 -11.09
C VAL A 177 -14.58 4.31 -12.57
N VAL A 178 -14.18 3.18 -13.12
CA VAL A 178 -14.41 2.89 -14.54
C VAL A 178 -15.91 2.88 -14.86
N CYS A 179 -16.70 2.10 -14.13
CA CYS A 179 -18.09 1.89 -14.49
C CYS A 179 -19.01 3.08 -14.19
N GLN A 180 -18.72 3.88 -13.17
CA GLN A 180 -19.57 5.03 -12.82
C GLN A 180 -19.11 6.34 -13.47
N ARG A 181 -17.82 6.48 -13.76
CA ARG A 181 -17.23 7.78 -14.07
C ARG A 181 -16.51 7.82 -15.43
N MET A 182 -16.31 6.69 -16.11
CA MET A 182 -15.50 6.63 -17.33
C MET A 182 -16.14 5.83 -18.47
N ALA A 183 -16.75 4.68 -18.20
CA ALA A 183 -17.31 3.79 -19.23
C ALA A 183 -18.42 4.47 -20.04
N GLY A 184 -18.39 4.27 -21.37
CA GLY A 184 -19.35 4.88 -22.28
C GLY A 184 -19.15 6.37 -22.53
N MET A 185 -18.12 6.98 -21.95
CA MET A 185 -17.76 8.38 -22.14
C MET A 185 -16.48 8.52 -22.97
N PRO A 186 -16.27 9.66 -23.66
CA PRO A 186 -15.05 9.90 -24.44
C PRO A 186 -13.81 10.08 -23.54
N ALA A 187 -12.62 9.74 -24.10
CA ALA A 187 -11.33 9.76 -23.40
C ALA A 187 -10.73 11.18 -23.34
N VAL A 188 -11.45 12.10 -22.74
CA VAL A 188 -11.09 13.54 -22.73
C VAL A 188 -9.86 13.88 -21.87
N PHE A 189 -9.39 12.96 -21.06
CA PHE A 189 -8.19 13.15 -20.24
C PHE A 189 -6.92 12.57 -20.91
N ALA A 190 -7.05 11.94 -22.10
CA ALA A 190 -5.89 11.45 -22.82
C ALA A 190 -4.96 12.58 -23.24
N GLY A 191 -3.65 12.31 -23.24
CA GLY A 191 -2.67 13.29 -23.71
C GLY A 191 -2.68 13.52 -25.21
N ASP A 192 -3.26 12.60 -26.00
CA ASP A 192 -3.52 12.78 -27.42
C ASP A 192 -4.90 13.40 -27.65
N PRO A 193 -5.00 14.66 -28.13
CA PRO A 193 -6.27 15.27 -28.46
C PRO A 193 -7.11 14.49 -29.49
N GLY A 194 -6.47 13.66 -30.33
CA GLY A 194 -7.14 12.77 -31.29
C GLY A 194 -7.96 11.65 -30.62
N LEU A 195 -7.80 11.44 -29.30
CA LEU A 195 -8.59 10.50 -28.51
C LEU A 195 -9.79 11.15 -27.80
N HIS A 196 -9.83 12.48 -27.70
CA HIS A 196 -10.82 13.19 -26.88
C HIS A 196 -12.29 12.97 -27.31
N ASP A 197 -12.54 12.68 -28.58
CA ASP A 197 -13.87 12.37 -29.09
C ASP A 197 -14.16 10.85 -29.19
N LYS A 198 -13.18 10.02 -28.87
CA LYS A 198 -13.32 8.57 -28.92
C LYS A 198 -13.87 8.02 -27.62
N GLN A 199 -14.81 7.08 -27.69
CA GLN A 199 -15.21 6.32 -26.52
C GLN A 199 -14.01 5.58 -25.93
N ARG A 200 -13.97 5.51 -24.60
CA ARG A 200 -12.91 4.79 -23.90
C ARG A 200 -12.90 3.30 -24.25
N VAL A 201 -11.73 2.85 -24.60
CA VAL A 201 -11.35 1.45 -24.77
C VAL A 201 -10.31 1.15 -23.69
N PHE A 202 -10.60 0.18 -22.83
CA PHE A 202 -9.77 -0.12 -21.67
C PHE A 202 -8.77 -1.25 -21.96
N GLY A 203 -7.53 -1.05 -21.50
CA GLY A 203 -6.51 -2.08 -21.43
C GLY A 203 -6.05 -2.30 -19.99
N LEU A 204 -5.47 -3.47 -19.70
CA LEU A 204 -4.98 -3.84 -18.38
C LEU A 204 -3.54 -4.34 -18.49
N VAL A 205 -2.65 -3.81 -17.66
CA VAL A 205 -1.29 -4.29 -17.43
C VAL A 205 -1.20 -4.85 -16.03
N GLY A 206 -0.56 -5.99 -15.83
CA GLY A 206 -0.45 -6.63 -14.52
C GLY A 206 0.87 -7.38 -14.34
N VAL A 207 1.28 -7.57 -13.10
CA VAL A 207 2.47 -8.32 -12.71
C VAL A 207 2.16 -9.82 -12.68
N GLU A 208 3.11 -10.66 -13.07
CA GLU A 208 2.98 -12.13 -13.11
C GLU A 208 3.11 -12.80 -11.72
N PHE A 209 2.61 -12.17 -10.67
CA PHE A 209 2.43 -12.83 -9.38
C PHE A 209 1.08 -13.55 -9.35
N PRO A 210 1.03 -14.82 -8.93
CA PRO A 210 -0.23 -15.58 -8.92
C PRO A 210 -1.38 -14.84 -8.20
N THR A 211 -1.11 -14.24 -7.04
CA THR A 211 -2.09 -13.48 -6.26
C THR A 211 -2.52 -12.19 -6.97
N TRP A 212 -1.61 -11.51 -7.67
CA TRP A 212 -1.94 -10.29 -8.41
C TRP A 212 -2.65 -10.59 -9.74
N LEU A 213 -2.37 -11.72 -10.36
CA LEU A 213 -3.17 -12.20 -11.51
C LEU A 213 -4.62 -12.50 -11.11
N GLU A 214 -4.86 -13.03 -9.90
CA GLU A 214 -6.21 -13.18 -9.34
C GLU A 214 -6.92 -11.83 -9.23
N VAL A 215 -6.22 -10.79 -8.78
CA VAL A 215 -6.77 -9.41 -8.73
C VAL A 215 -7.06 -8.88 -10.14
N ALA A 216 -6.17 -9.10 -11.10
CA ALA A 216 -6.38 -8.70 -12.49
C ALA A 216 -7.60 -9.39 -13.11
N ASP A 217 -7.83 -10.65 -12.78
CA ASP A 217 -9.03 -11.39 -13.19
C ASP A 217 -10.29 -10.85 -12.51
N ASP A 218 -10.24 -10.49 -11.22
CA ASP A 218 -11.35 -9.84 -10.50
C ASP A 218 -11.70 -8.48 -11.11
N ILE A 219 -10.68 -7.67 -11.48
CA ILE A 219 -10.91 -6.40 -12.20
C ILE A 219 -11.70 -6.64 -13.47
N LYS A 220 -11.25 -7.55 -14.35
CA LYS A 220 -11.91 -7.87 -15.62
C LYS A 220 -13.34 -8.36 -15.39
N ALA A 221 -13.53 -9.28 -14.44
CA ALA A 221 -14.86 -9.82 -14.11
C ALA A 221 -15.82 -8.74 -13.62
N ARG A 222 -15.35 -7.82 -12.75
CA ARG A 222 -16.17 -6.70 -12.27
C ARG A 222 -16.54 -5.73 -13.39
N LEU A 223 -15.59 -5.35 -14.23
CA LEU A 223 -15.84 -4.44 -15.36
C LEU A 223 -16.89 -5.01 -16.31
N SER A 224 -16.74 -6.27 -16.70
CA SER A 224 -17.71 -6.95 -17.57
C SER A 224 -19.08 -7.06 -16.91
N ALA A 225 -19.15 -7.54 -15.65
CA ALA A 225 -20.41 -7.75 -14.94
C ALA A 225 -21.14 -6.45 -14.58
N GLN A 226 -20.41 -5.37 -14.24
CA GLN A 226 -21.01 -4.15 -13.71
C GLN A 226 -21.40 -3.14 -14.78
N CYS A 227 -20.67 -3.08 -15.88
CA CYS A 227 -20.90 -2.08 -16.93
C CYS A 227 -20.65 -2.58 -18.36
N GLY A 228 -20.48 -3.88 -18.58
CA GLY A 228 -20.29 -4.47 -19.89
C GLY A 228 -18.99 -4.03 -20.57
N VAL A 229 -17.98 -3.63 -19.78
CA VAL A 229 -16.66 -3.27 -20.29
C VAL A 229 -15.80 -4.52 -20.35
N ASP A 230 -15.44 -4.91 -21.57
CA ASP A 230 -14.41 -5.91 -21.80
C ASP A 230 -13.05 -5.24 -22.04
N VAL A 231 -12.02 -5.77 -21.41
CA VAL A 231 -10.65 -5.27 -21.56
C VAL A 231 -10.12 -5.70 -22.94
N ALA A 232 -9.83 -4.72 -23.80
CA ALA A 232 -9.41 -4.95 -25.18
C ALA A 232 -8.03 -5.58 -25.31
N ALA A 233 -7.15 -5.31 -24.34
CA ALA A 233 -5.82 -5.93 -24.24
C ALA A 233 -5.49 -6.17 -22.76
N PHE A 234 -5.00 -7.37 -22.45
CA PHE A 234 -4.39 -7.71 -21.17
C PHE A 234 -2.95 -8.15 -21.41
N VAL A 235 -2.02 -7.47 -20.75
CA VAL A 235 -0.59 -7.73 -20.86
C VAL A 235 -0.03 -7.96 -19.47
N THR A 236 0.78 -9.02 -19.33
CA THR A 236 1.48 -9.31 -18.08
C THR A 236 2.99 -9.18 -18.27
N TYR A 237 3.71 -8.95 -17.18
CA TYR A 237 5.16 -8.86 -17.13
C TYR A 237 5.68 -9.40 -15.79
N ALA A 238 6.93 -9.90 -15.81
CA ALA A 238 7.64 -10.25 -14.58
C ALA A 238 8.27 -8.99 -13.96
N GLU A 239 8.29 -8.88 -12.62
CA GLU A 239 8.98 -7.80 -11.91
C GLU A 239 10.49 -7.96 -11.97
N ASN A 240 11.03 -7.86 -13.18
CA ASN A 240 12.45 -8.04 -13.47
C ASN A 240 13.04 -6.77 -14.10
N LEU A 241 13.87 -6.03 -13.33
CA LEU A 241 14.49 -4.79 -13.79
C LEU A 241 15.27 -4.96 -15.10
N GLY A 242 15.83 -6.16 -15.36
CA GLY A 242 16.59 -6.44 -16.58
C GLY A 242 15.75 -6.50 -17.85
N THR A 243 14.46 -6.81 -17.75
CA THR A 243 13.54 -6.92 -18.91
C THR A 243 12.46 -5.85 -18.91
N MET A 244 12.28 -5.11 -17.83
CA MET A 244 11.14 -4.21 -17.59
C MET A 244 10.98 -3.16 -18.70
N GLN A 245 12.07 -2.61 -19.24
CA GLN A 245 12.01 -1.69 -20.37
C GLN A 245 11.44 -2.35 -21.64
N GLN A 246 11.84 -3.60 -21.93
CA GLN A 246 11.35 -4.34 -23.09
C GLN A 246 9.89 -4.76 -22.89
N ASP A 247 9.53 -5.17 -21.68
CA ASP A 247 8.16 -5.54 -21.32
C ASP A 247 7.23 -4.34 -21.42
N ALA A 248 7.65 -3.19 -20.92
CA ALA A 248 6.95 -1.92 -21.08
C ALA A 248 6.73 -1.55 -22.55
N SER A 249 7.79 -1.65 -23.38
CA SER A 249 7.70 -1.37 -24.82
C SER A 249 6.70 -2.28 -25.52
N SER A 250 6.72 -3.57 -25.18
CA SER A 250 5.79 -4.57 -25.73
C SER A 250 4.36 -4.33 -25.28
N ALA A 251 4.16 -3.94 -24.01
CA ALA A 251 2.85 -3.61 -23.46
C ALA A 251 2.25 -2.40 -24.19
N VAL A 252 3.02 -1.32 -24.33
CA VAL A 252 2.58 -0.11 -25.05
C VAL A 252 2.18 -0.44 -26.48
N ALA A 253 3.00 -1.20 -27.23
CA ALA A 253 2.67 -1.57 -28.60
C ALA A 253 1.34 -2.34 -28.67
N ARG A 254 1.12 -3.32 -27.80
CA ARG A 254 -0.15 -4.08 -27.74
C ARG A 254 -1.35 -3.23 -27.38
N MET A 255 -1.21 -2.30 -26.41
CA MET A 255 -2.29 -1.38 -26.04
C MET A 255 -2.68 -0.48 -27.21
N ARG A 256 -1.69 0.12 -27.88
CA ARG A 256 -1.91 0.97 -29.06
C ARG A 256 -2.56 0.20 -30.21
N ASP A 257 -2.07 -1.00 -30.53
CA ASP A 257 -2.59 -1.81 -31.64
C ASP A 257 -4.03 -2.30 -31.35
N ALA A 258 -4.40 -2.49 -30.08
CA ALA A 258 -5.77 -2.78 -29.65
C ALA A 258 -6.69 -1.54 -29.58
N GLY A 259 -6.17 -0.35 -29.89
CA GLY A 259 -6.93 0.91 -29.85
C GLY A 259 -7.30 1.35 -28.43
N VAL A 260 -6.56 0.92 -27.42
CA VAL A 260 -6.78 1.29 -26.02
C VAL A 260 -6.58 2.80 -25.85
N THR A 261 -7.51 3.46 -25.17
CA THR A 261 -7.46 4.89 -24.84
C THR A 261 -7.21 5.14 -23.37
N THR A 262 -7.46 4.12 -22.53
CA THR A 262 -7.33 4.19 -21.07
C THR A 262 -6.65 2.92 -20.57
N VAL A 263 -5.46 3.06 -20.02
CA VAL A 263 -4.65 1.93 -19.50
C VAL A 263 -4.81 1.83 -18.00
N ILE A 264 -5.28 0.68 -17.54
CA ILE A 264 -5.29 0.30 -16.13
C ILE A 264 -3.97 -0.44 -15.87
N CYS A 265 -3.09 0.14 -15.06
CA CYS A 265 -1.82 -0.47 -14.68
C CYS A 265 -1.94 -0.96 -13.23
N PHE A 266 -2.27 -2.23 -13.04
CA PHE A 266 -2.16 -2.92 -11.76
C PHE A 266 -0.74 -3.48 -11.67
N CYS A 267 0.20 -2.59 -11.46
CA CYS A 267 1.62 -2.76 -11.67
C CYS A 267 2.39 -2.63 -10.35
N ASP A 268 3.64 -3.10 -10.31
CA ASP A 268 4.58 -2.71 -9.26
C ASP A 268 4.91 -1.21 -9.33
N PRO A 269 5.51 -0.61 -8.27
CA PRO A 269 5.78 0.83 -8.24
C PRO A 269 6.77 1.33 -9.29
N LEU A 270 7.57 0.46 -9.90
CA LEU A 270 8.61 0.85 -10.86
C LEU A 270 8.13 0.82 -12.31
N MET A 271 7.20 -0.08 -12.66
CA MET A 271 6.67 -0.18 -14.04
C MET A 271 6.14 1.17 -14.58
N PRO A 272 5.46 2.04 -13.81
CA PRO A 272 5.04 3.35 -14.29
C PRO A 272 6.17 4.19 -14.89
N ILE A 273 7.39 4.11 -14.36
CA ILE A 273 8.56 4.82 -14.90
C ILE A 273 8.85 4.36 -16.33
N PHE A 274 8.89 3.05 -16.54
CA PHE A 274 9.25 2.45 -17.83
C PHE A 274 8.12 2.56 -18.86
N ILE A 275 6.88 2.25 -18.46
CA ILE A 275 5.76 2.20 -19.41
C ILE A 275 5.39 3.60 -19.92
N THR A 276 5.49 4.62 -19.08
CA THR A 276 5.22 6.00 -19.50
C THR A 276 6.30 6.52 -20.44
N GLN A 277 7.59 6.20 -20.18
CA GLN A 277 8.67 6.54 -21.11
C GLN A 277 8.46 5.85 -22.45
N GLN A 278 8.15 4.54 -22.45
CA GLN A 278 7.90 3.81 -23.70
C GLN A 278 6.65 4.29 -24.43
N ALA A 279 5.65 4.77 -23.74
CA ALA A 279 4.47 5.37 -24.34
C ALA A 279 4.82 6.67 -25.08
N SER A 280 5.66 7.52 -24.50
CA SER A 280 6.16 8.73 -25.16
C SER A 280 7.04 8.42 -26.36
N ASP A 281 7.97 7.44 -26.22
CA ASP A 281 8.85 7.01 -27.32
C ASP A 281 8.09 6.47 -28.55
N GLN A 282 6.90 5.88 -28.32
CA GLN A 282 6.02 5.34 -29.35
C GLN A 282 4.88 6.29 -29.76
N ASP A 283 4.93 7.55 -29.31
CA ASP A 283 3.89 8.57 -29.57
C ASP A 283 2.47 8.10 -29.23
N TYR A 284 2.33 7.40 -28.10
CA TYR A 284 1.09 6.90 -27.55
C TYR A 284 0.78 7.61 -26.24
N ARG A 285 -0.34 8.35 -26.15
CA ARG A 285 -0.68 9.23 -25.04
C ARG A 285 -2.09 8.96 -24.53
N PRO A 286 -2.32 7.80 -23.88
CA PRO A 286 -3.62 7.42 -23.32
C PRO A 286 -3.90 8.14 -21.99
N GLU A 287 -5.05 7.86 -21.40
CA GLU A 287 -5.30 8.06 -19.98
C GLU A 287 -4.68 6.92 -19.18
N TRP A 288 -4.23 7.19 -17.97
CA TRP A 288 -3.63 6.21 -17.06
C TRP A 288 -4.42 6.05 -15.77
N ILE A 289 -4.58 4.82 -15.32
CA ILE A 289 -5.08 4.47 -13.99
C ILE A 289 -3.98 3.66 -13.31
N PHE A 290 -3.27 4.29 -12.38
CA PHE A 290 -2.21 3.62 -11.62
C PHE A 290 -2.72 3.14 -10.27
N GLN A 291 -1.97 2.23 -9.64
CA GLN A 291 -2.37 1.69 -8.35
C GLN A 291 -1.86 2.50 -7.15
N ASN A 292 -0.76 3.23 -7.30
CA ASN A 292 -0.03 3.85 -6.20
C ASN A 292 0.06 5.36 -6.34
N GLN A 293 0.33 6.00 -5.19
CA GLN A 293 0.61 7.43 -5.03
C GLN A 293 1.93 7.60 -4.27
N TYR A 294 3.03 7.18 -4.87
CA TYR A 294 4.36 7.42 -4.33
C TYR A 294 4.98 8.62 -5.05
N ASP A 295 4.68 9.86 -4.61
CA ASP A 295 5.13 11.10 -5.26
C ASP A 295 6.59 11.03 -5.74
N ALA A 296 7.47 10.54 -4.89
CA ALA A 296 8.90 10.54 -5.18
C ALA A 296 9.29 9.54 -6.30
N ILE A 297 8.63 8.40 -6.41
CA ILE A 297 8.80 7.43 -7.49
C ILE A 297 8.11 7.95 -8.75
N ASP A 298 6.89 8.44 -8.62
CA ASP A 298 6.07 8.93 -9.73
C ASP A 298 6.70 10.14 -10.44
N GLN A 299 7.50 10.93 -9.72
CA GLN A 299 8.33 12.01 -10.28
C GLN A 299 9.43 11.52 -11.25
N GLN A 300 9.82 10.25 -11.20
CA GLN A 300 10.79 9.67 -12.12
C GLN A 300 10.16 9.22 -13.45
N ALA A 301 8.83 9.09 -13.49
CA ALA A 301 8.08 8.74 -14.69
C ALA A 301 8.06 9.89 -15.69
N ASP A 302 7.65 9.60 -16.93
CA ASP A 302 7.45 10.67 -17.93
C ASP A 302 6.30 11.58 -17.52
N GLN A 303 6.62 12.80 -17.14
CA GLN A 303 5.68 13.77 -16.59
C GLN A 303 4.61 14.20 -17.61
N SER A 304 4.90 14.13 -18.90
CA SER A 304 3.91 14.41 -19.95
C SER A 304 2.83 13.33 -20.06
N GLN A 305 3.14 12.11 -19.62
CA GLN A 305 2.20 11.00 -19.52
C GLN A 305 1.48 11.02 -18.15
N PHE A 306 2.22 11.24 -17.06
CA PHE A 306 1.66 11.29 -15.72
C PHE A 306 0.63 12.41 -15.53
N ALA A 307 0.76 13.53 -16.25
CA ALA A 307 -0.27 14.58 -16.31
C ALA A 307 -1.68 14.07 -16.68
N HIS A 308 -1.79 12.84 -17.18
CA HIS A 308 -3.04 12.17 -17.58
C HIS A 308 -3.37 10.95 -16.70
N ALA A 309 -2.78 10.89 -15.48
CA ALA A 309 -2.91 9.78 -14.56
C ALA A 309 -3.88 10.06 -13.43
N ILE A 310 -4.64 9.03 -13.05
CA ILE A 310 -5.42 8.97 -11.82
C ILE A 310 -5.02 7.73 -11.00
N ALA A 311 -5.26 7.80 -9.67
CA ALA A 311 -5.01 6.69 -8.75
C ALA A 311 -6.02 6.71 -7.59
N PRO A 312 -6.13 5.61 -6.79
CA PRO A 312 -6.83 5.67 -5.51
C PRO A 312 -6.03 6.49 -4.50
N GLY A 313 -6.72 7.19 -3.62
CA GLY A 313 -6.07 7.91 -2.53
C GLY A 313 -7.03 8.36 -1.45
N PRO A 314 -6.59 8.36 -0.18
CA PRO A 314 -7.30 9.08 0.86
C PRO A 314 -7.25 10.59 0.57
N PRO A 315 -8.07 11.42 1.22
CA PRO A 315 -7.99 12.88 1.10
C PRO A 315 -6.57 13.37 1.40
N LEU A 316 -5.99 14.10 0.46
CA LEU A 316 -4.61 14.56 0.57
C LEU A 316 -4.52 15.78 1.49
N ARG A 317 -3.49 15.79 2.34
CA ARG A 317 -3.19 16.87 3.27
C ARG A 317 -1.71 17.21 3.23
N ALA A 318 -1.37 18.45 3.56
CA ALA A 318 0.02 18.79 3.83
C ALA A 318 0.53 17.97 5.03
N ALA A 319 1.82 17.62 5.01
CA ALA A 319 2.42 16.76 6.04
C ALA A 319 2.10 17.25 7.46
N GLU A 320 2.20 18.55 7.70
CA GLU A 320 1.98 19.20 9.00
C GLU A 320 0.50 19.18 9.45
N GLN A 321 -0.42 18.83 8.57
CA GLN A 321 -1.85 18.72 8.86
C GLN A 321 -2.30 17.30 9.16
N THR A 322 -1.37 16.33 9.10
CA THR A 322 -1.68 14.92 9.31
C THR A 322 -1.65 14.53 10.79
N GLU A 323 -2.41 13.49 11.13
CA GLU A 323 -2.35 12.90 12.47
C GLU A 323 -0.95 12.34 12.78
N ALA A 324 -0.27 11.78 11.77
CA ALA A 324 1.08 11.26 11.88
C ALA A 324 2.06 12.35 12.34
N TYR A 325 2.02 13.52 11.72
CA TYR A 325 2.86 14.65 12.11
C TYR A 325 2.54 15.14 13.52
N ALA A 326 1.26 15.32 13.82
CA ALA A 326 0.82 15.71 15.16
C ALA A 326 1.26 14.70 16.23
N ALA A 327 1.19 13.40 15.94
CA ALA A 327 1.66 12.33 16.82
C ALA A 327 3.17 12.39 17.04
N TYR A 328 3.95 12.64 15.97
CA TYR A 328 5.41 12.80 16.06
C TYR A 328 5.77 13.94 17.02
N LYS A 329 5.12 15.08 16.87
CA LYS A 329 5.35 16.28 17.71
C LYS A 329 4.98 16.08 19.18
N LEU A 330 4.22 15.08 19.55
CA LEU A 330 3.98 14.71 20.95
C LEU A 330 5.23 14.09 21.61
N VAL A 331 6.09 13.45 20.82
CA VAL A 331 7.35 12.82 21.30
C VAL A 331 8.51 13.78 21.16
N ASP A 332 8.64 14.40 20.02
CA ASP A 332 9.74 15.32 19.69
C ASP A 332 9.16 16.66 19.17
N PRO A 333 8.84 17.60 20.08
CA PRO A 333 8.22 18.88 19.71
C PRO A 333 9.05 19.74 18.76
N GLU A 334 10.38 19.65 18.85
CA GLU A 334 11.32 20.46 18.05
C GLU A 334 11.85 19.70 16.81
N GLY A 335 11.77 18.36 16.80
CA GLY A 335 12.22 17.52 15.70
C GLY A 335 11.20 17.44 14.58
N GLU A 336 11.62 16.87 13.46
CA GLU A 336 10.77 16.58 12.29
C GLU A 336 10.80 15.08 11.98
N PRO A 337 9.71 14.51 11.44
CA PRO A 337 9.76 13.14 10.91
C PRO A 337 10.95 12.96 9.97
N LYS A 338 11.62 11.82 10.07
CA LYS A 338 12.88 11.59 9.36
C LYS A 338 12.66 11.09 7.94
N SER A 339 11.70 10.18 7.79
CA SER A 339 11.38 9.57 6.50
C SER A 339 10.25 10.32 5.80
N ILE A 340 10.33 10.39 4.47
CA ILE A 340 9.19 10.83 3.64
C ILE A 340 7.98 9.87 3.77
N TYR A 341 8.20 8.66 4.30
CA TYR A 341 7.18 7.64 4.55
C TYR A 341 6.70 7.60 6.01
N PHE A 342 6.91 8.66 6.78
CA PHE A 342 6.53 8.71 8.20
C PHE A 342 5.04 8.42 8.45
N GLN A 343 4.16 8.75 7.50
CA GLN A 343 2.73 8.44 7.61
C GLN A 343 2.47 6.92 7.53
N ALA A 344 3.25 6.20 6.73
CA ALA A 344 3.19 4.74 6.68
C ALA A 344 3.72 4.11 7.98
N ALA A 345 4.80 4.67 8.55
CA ALA A 345 5.31 4.25 9.87
C ALA A 345 4.26 4.46 10.97
N TYR A 346 3.61 5.62 10.96
CA TYR A 346 2.49 5.91 11.87
C TYR A 346 1.34 4.91 11.72
N ALA A 347 0.87 4.67 10.49
CA ALA A 347 -0.24 3.77 10.22
C ALA A 347 0.07 2.33 10.64
N THR A 348 1.29 1.85 10.37
CA THR A 348 1.76 0.53 10.80
C THR A 348 1.69 0.39 12.31
N MET A 349 2.26 1.35 13.04
CA MET A 349 2.26 1.32 14.50
C MET A 349 0.86 1.49 15.08
N LEU A 350 0.08 2.41 14.56
CA LEU A 350 -1.30 2.65 15.00
C LEU A 350 -2.16 1.39 14.89
N HIS A 351 -2.08 0.69 13.77
CA HIS A 351 -2.81 -0.55 13.54
C HIS A 351 -2.31 -1.66 14.47
N ALA A 352 -0.98 -1.84 14.57
CA ALA A 352 -0.40 -2.86 15.42
C ALA A 352 -0.76 -2.68 16.90
N PHE A 353 -0.60 -1.47 17.45
CA PHE A 353 -0.91 -1.18 18.84
C PHE A 353 -2.41 -1.27 19.15
N GLY A 354 -3.24 -0.80 18.23
CA GLY A 354 -4.69 -0.95 18.35
C GLY A 354 -5.11 -2.41 18.45
N ALA A 355 -4.53 -3.26 17.61
CA ALA A 355 -4.77 -4.70 17.63
C ALA A 355 -4.22 -5.38 18.90
N LEU A 356 -3.01 -5.01 19.36
CA LEU A 356 -2.43 -5.51 20.62
C LEU A 356 -3.32 -5.19 21.81
N GLN A 357 -3.77 -3.94 21.95
CA GLN A 357 -4.69 -3.57 23.03
C GLN A 357 -6.00 -4.38 22.96
N SER A 358 -6.53 -4.56 21.74
CA SER A 358 -7.80 -5.27 21.55
C SER A 358 -7.67 -6.80 21.69
N ALA A 359 -6.48 -7.36 21.56
CA ALA A 359 -6.19 -8.78 21.72
C ALA A 359 -6.32 -9.24 23.17
N GLY A 360 -6.00 -8.37 24.14
CA GLY A 360 -6.01 -8.71 25.56
C GLY A 360 -4.69 -9.31 26.08
N PRO A 361 -4.63 -9.70 27.34
CA PRO A 361 -3.40 -10.15 28.00
C PRO A 361 -2.87 -11.50 27.48
N ASP A 362 -3.73 -12.42 27.05
CA ASP A 362 -3.34 -13.72 26.46
C ASP A 362 -3.00 -13.53 24.98
N LEU A 363 -1.80 -12.94 24.72
CA LEU A 363 -1.39 -12.53 23.40
C LEU A 363 -0.73 -13.67 22.63
N ASN A 364 -1.33 -14.04 21.51
CA ASN A 364 -0.82 -14.99 20.52
C ASN A 364 -1.36 -14.60 19.11
N PRO A 365 -0.90 -15.22 18.00
CA PRO A 365 -1.36 -14.83 16.66
C PRO A 365 -2.89 -14.88 16.49
N SER A 366 -3.56 -15.86 17.08
CA SER A 366 -5.03 -15.97 16.97
C SER A 366 -5.76 -14.89 17.78
N THR A 367 -5.27 -14.54 18.98
CA THR A 367 -5.85 -13.46 19.77
C THR A 367 -5.53 -12.10 19.17
N TYR A 368 -4.34 -11.94 18.57
CA TYR A 368 -3.98 -10.74 17.83
C TYR A 368 -4.93 -10.50 16.64
N LEU A 369 -5.19 -11.53 15.83
CA LEU A 369 -6.15 -11.44 14.72
C LEU A 369 -7.56 -11.09 15.21
N ARG A 370 -8.01 -11.67 16.35
CA ARG A 370 -9.27 -11.27 16.98
C ARG A 370 -9.24 -9.80 17.40
N GLY A 371 -8.10 -9.32 17.89
CA GLY A 371 -7.86 -7.92 18.21
C GLY A 371 -8.07 -7.03 17.00
N VAL A 372 -7.47 -7.38 15.84
CA VAL A 372 -7.68 -6.68 14.57
C VAL A 372 -9.17 -6.61 14.21
N PHE A 373 -9.88 -7.75 14.25
CA PHE A 373 -11.30 -7.82 13.91
C PHE A 373 -12.23 -7.10 14.92
N SER A 374 -11.72 -6.81 16.11
CA SER A 374 -12.46 -6.12 17.17
C SER A 374 -12.26 -4.61 17.18
N LEU A 375 -11.35 -4.10 16.36
CA LEU A 375 -11.15 -2.66 16.26
C LEU A 375 -12.45 -1.97 15.79
N PRO A 376 -12.81 -0.83 16.38
CA PRO A 376 -13.97 -0.07 15.94
C PRO A 376 -13.69 0.55 14.56
N PRO A 377 -14.73 0.83 13.77
CA PRO A 377 -14.58 1.67 12.59
C PRO A 377 -13.93 3.00 12.95
N SER A 378 -13.11 3.54 12.06
CA SER A 378 -12.54 4.87 12.24
C SER A 378 -13.63 5.95 12.31
N LEU A 379 -13.33 7.06 12.97
CA LEU A 379 -14.17 8.26 12.90
C LEU A 379 -13.99 8.93 11.52
N PRO A 380 -15.05 9.57 10.99
CA PRO A 380 -14.97 10.20 9.65
C PRO A 380 -13.88 11.27 9.55
N GLY A 381 -13.29 11.38 8.38
CA GLY A 381 -12.35 12.43 8.00
C GLY A 381 -10.94 12.25 8.57
N GLY A 382 -10.51 11.02 8.79
CA GLY A 382 -9.11 10.68 9.06
C GLY A 382 -8.25 10.74 7.80
N ASP A 383 -6.96 10.97 7.98
CA ASP A 383 -5.98 11.16 6.88
C ASP A 383 -5.62 9.84 6.17
N LEU A 384 -5.86 8.71 6.84
CA LEU A 384 -5.60 7.37 6.29
C LEU A 384 -6.84 6.78 5.56
N GLY A 385 -7.88 7.61 5.33
CA GLY A 385 -9.18 7.17 4.83
C GLY A 385 -10.05 6.52 5.90
N ASP A 386 -11.17 5.95 5.49
CA ASP A 386 -12.06 5.26 6.43
C ASP A 386 -11.63 3.81 6.60
N TRP A 387 -11.35 3.44 7.84
CA TRP A 387 -11.07 2.07 8.24
C TRP A 387 -12.32 1.41 8.78
N ARG A 388 -12.57 0.17 8.35
CA ARG A 388 -13.64 -0.67 8.88
C ARG A 388 -13.08 -2.05 9.19
N PHE A 389 -13.31 -2.50 10.40
CA PHE A 389 -12.87 -3.77 10.92
C PHE A 389 -14.05 -4.72 11.13
N GLY A 390 -13.77 -5.99 11.27
CA GLY A 390 -14.74 -7.05 11.51
C GLY A 390 -14.21 -8.40 11.05
N PRO A 391 -14.92 -9.51 11.31
CA PRO A 391 -14.52 -10.83 10.83
C PRO A 391 -14.26 -10.82 9.32
N GLY A 392 -13.08 -11.29 8.90
CA GLY A 392 -12.63 -11.28 7.52
C GLY A 392 -12.01 -9.95 7.02
N SER A 393 -11.96 -8.90 7.84
CA SER A 393 -11.32 -7.62 7.49
C SER A 393 -9.84 -7.63 7.85
N PHE A 394 -9.04 -8.32 7.05
CA PHE A 394 -7.57 -8.39 7.23
C PHE A 394 -6.87 -7.11 6.80
N THR A 395 -7.53 -6.30 5.97
CA THR A 395 -7.12 -4.96 5.54
C THR A 395 -8.29 -4.00 5.75
N PRO A 396 -8.09 -2.88 6.46
CA PRO A 396 -9.22 -2.11 6.98
C PRO A 396 -9.84 -1.13 5.99
N VAL A 397 -9.22 -0.85 4.84
CA VAL A 397 -9.64 0.23 3.93
C VAL A 397 -11.05 -0.01 3.40
N ALA A 398 -12.00 0.81 3.83
CA ALA A 398 -13.42 0.71 3.49
C ALA A 398 -13.88 1.78 2.49
N SER A 399 -13.16 2.89 2.41
CA SER A 399 -13.40 3.97 1.43
C SER A 399 -12.08 4.55 0.94
N THR A 400 -12.09 5.08 -0.27
CA THR A 400 -10.97 5.84 -0.82
C THR A 400 -11.48 6.81 -1.89
N GLY A 401 -10.72 7.88 -2.13
CA GLY A 401 -11.02 8.85 -3.16
C GLY A 401 -10.39 8.51 -4.51
N VAL A 402 -10.39 9.50 -5.36
CA VAL A 402 -9.64 9.53 -6.62
C VAL A 402 -8.71 10.72 -6.56
N VAL A 403 -7.46 10.50 -6.91
CA VAL A 403 -6.46 11.55 -7.06
C VAL A 403 -5.94 11.59 -8.48
N TRP A 404 -5.43 12.73 -8.92
CA TRP A 404 -4.82 12.91 -10.23
C TRP A 404 -3.45 13.57 -10.10
N TRP A 405 -2.56 13.32 -11.06
CA TRP A 405 -1.22 13.88 -11.01
C TRP A 405 -1.19 15.28 -11.59
N ASN A 406 -0.72 16.25 -10.80
CA ASN A 406 -0.51 17.62 -11.22
C ASN A 406 1.00 17.91 -11.27
N THR A 407 1.51 18.17 -12.48
CA THR A 407 2.94 18.41 -12.73
C THR A 407 3.46 19.72 -12.13
N ASP A 408 2.59 20.66 -11.84
CA ASP A 408 2.95 21.98 -11.29
C ASP A 408 2.89 22.03 -9.77
N LYS A 409 2.23 21.05 -9.14
CA LYS A 409 2.12 21.00 -7.68
C LYS A 409 3.45 20.60 -7.06
N PRO A 410 4.01 21.37 -6.10
CA PRO A 410 5.12 20.87 -5.31
C PRO A 410 4.64 19.70 -4.43
N SER A 411 5.37 18.61 -4.46
CA SER A 411 5.15 17.46 -3.59
C SER A 411 5.76 17.68 -2.20
N GLN A 412 5.62 16.69 -1.33
CA GLN A 412 6.18 16.74 0.04
C GLN A 412 7.71 16.90 0.05
N ASN A 413 8.42 16.43 -0.98
CA ASN A 413 9.86 16.61 -1.12
C ASN A 413 10.27 17.95 -1.76
N GLY A 414 9.31 18.86 -2.02
CA GLY A 414 9.54 20.18 -2.61
C GLY A 414 9.81 20.19 -4.11
N ARG A 415 9.79 19.04 -4.78
CA ARG A 415 9.94 18.94 -6.25
C ARG A 415 8.60 19.14 -6.96
N PRO A 416 8.60 19.61 -8.21
CA PRO A 416 7.39 19.66 -9.02
C PRO A 416 6.83 18.28 -9.32
N GLY A 417 5.51 18.17 -9.36
CA GLY A 417 4.77 16.93 -9.57
C GLY A 417 4.29 16.32 -8.25
N GLY A 418 3.00 16.18 -8.10
CA GLY A 418 2.37 15.58 -6.94
C GLY A 418 0.90 15.27 -7.18
N TRP A 419 0.39 14.32 -6.40
CA TRP A 419 -1.02 13.95 -6.44
C TRP A 419 -1.91 15.06 -5.87
N VAL A 420 -3.09 15.22 -6.45
CA VAL A 420 -4.12 16.21 -6.08
C VAL A 420 -5.47 15.53 -6.04
N ASP A 421 -6.31 15.92 -5.10
CA ASP A 421 -7.66 15.38 -4.97
C ASP A 421 -8.51 15.65 -6.21
N CYS A 422 -9.19 14.63 -6.69
CA CYS A 422 -10.39 14.78 -7.51
C CYS A 422 -11.63 14.94 -6.61
N GLU A 423 -12.76 15.32 -7.18
CA GLU A 423 -14.06 15.34 -6.49
C GLU A 423 -14.04 16.11 -5.16
N ASP A 424 -13.21 17.15 -5.06
CA ASP A 424 -13.04 17.99 -3.87
C ASP A 424 -12.56 17.17 -2.62
N GLY A 425 -11.80 16.09 -2.83
CA GLY A 425 -11.26 15.24 -1.77
C GLY A 425 -12.30 14.30 -1.12
N VAL A 426 -13.38 13.99 -1.82
CA VAL A 426 -14.39 13.05 -1.31
C VAL A 426 -13.87 11.62 -1.40
N SER A 427 -13.92 10.90 -0.27
CA SER A 427 -13.77 9.44 -0.24
C SER A 427 -15.11 8.75 -0.47
N PHE A 428 -15.10 7.69 -1.26
CA PHE A 428 -16.28 6.90 -1.60
C PHE A 428 -16.18 5.50 -1.00
N PRO A 429 -17.25 4.99 -0.37
CA PRO A 429 -17.31 3.62 0.09
C PRO A 429 -17.09 2.64 -1.08
N LEU A 430 -16.23 1.64 -0.86
CA LEU A 430 -15.90 0.66 -1.91
C LEU A 430 -17.07 -0.29 -2.22
N ASP A 431 -17.91 -0.58 -1.22
CA ASP A 431 -19.05 -1.49 -1.34
C ASP A 431 -20.37 -0.77 -1.70
N ASP A 432 -20.39 0.55 -1.73
CA ASP A 432 -21.55 1.33 -2.15
C ASP A 432 -21.32 2.01 -3.49
N ARG A 433 -21.52 1.27 -4.55
CA ARG A 433 -21.39 1.75 -5.93
C ARG A 433 -22.25 2.98 -6.23
N ALA A 434 -23.44 3.10 -5.63
CA ALA A 434 -24.34 4.20 -5.89
C ALA A 434 -23.78 5.54 -5.40
N SER A 435 -22.99 5.54 -4.33
CA SER A 435 -22.35 6.73 -3.77
C SER A 435 -21.34 7.39 -4.73
N TRP A 436 -20.81 6.64 -5.70
CA TRP A 436 -19.83 7.16 -6.68
C TRP A 436 -20.44 8.15 -7.68
N GLY A 437 -21.76 8.25 -7.73
CA GLY A 437 -22.47 9.14 -8.65
C GLY A 437 -22.31 8.72 -10.12
N SER A 438 -22.56 9.64 -11.04
CA SER A 438 -22.45 9.43 -12.48
C SER A 438 -21.85 10.67 -13.16
N GLY A 439 -21.37 10.49 -14.39
CA GLY A 439 -20.73 11.55 -15.16
C GLY A 439 -19.23 11.60 -14.96
N GLN A 440 -18.56 12.46 -15.70
CA GLN A 440 -17.12 12.55 -15.77
C GLN A 440 -16.46 12.96 -14.45
N LEU A 441 -15.29 12.41 -14.16
CA LEU A 441 -14.47 12.81 -13.02
C LEU A 441 -14.13 14.30 -13.06
N ARG A 442 -14.15 14.94 -11.91
CA ARG A 442 -13.73 16.34 -11.74
C ARG A 442 -12.26 16.41 -11.33
N CYS A 443 -11.41 15.89 -12.21
CA CYS A 443 -9.95 15.93 -12.12
C CYS A 443 -9.38 16.90 -13.18
N PHE A 444 -8.08 17.08 -13.20
CA PHE A 444 -7.34 17.82 -14.25
C PHE A 444 -7.81 19.28 -14.43
N ARG A 445 -7.95 20.01 -13.32
CA ARG A 445 -8.39 21.41 -13.29
C ARG A 445 -7.27 22.39 -12.95
#